data_bac09e3bce808ee30ff6f1a5d9e4ae21
#
_entry.id   bac09e3bce808ee30ff6f1a5d9e4ae21
#
_cell.length_a   1.000
_cell.length_b   1.000
_cell.length_c   1.000
_cell.angle_alpha   90.00
_cell.angle_beta   90.00
_cell.angle_gamma   90.00
#
_symmetry.space_group_name_H-M   'P 1'
#
loop_
_entity.id
_entity.type
_entity.pdbx_description
1 polymer ?
#
loop_
_entity_poly.entity_id
_entity_poly.type
_entity_poly.pdbx_seq_one_letter_code
_entity_poly.pdbx_strand_id
1 'polypeptide(L)'
;MVCQTSPAEVFRGVRFVGTPGDVLAMATDGVELVSLRIDAEVEGTEDFVVEYRALREMVRTVKGSRIELKGRKVEYPAQEAVPADATVVELPVEFAELLASAAPIINRNEPRAVLRGFNLSKDGITVTDGKQLLNLPCSLALKESITIPFPSALLAARLHDVGTLAAWTSGNSRLFQITIGDFIWCGKAPSGNYPNWKQVIPADNALDYSITFHEPKQVIDFLKTVPDHEPYHGIELNVTPEGVSVIPLDYPNMRLEAIADHAGVRPRAVLVLNKHILLRMLAQGYCTFRANSDGLIPVVAEGGYGRYLAMPIRSVPGKYEKSTQPKQEQKKMETTENKVVESNDPVPAASPLEELSSNVEELRSKLKHLLDESGILIRRVKEVTLLQKQKEREFVQTRRRLERIKMAM
;
A
#
# COMPACT_ATOMS: atom_id res chain seq x y z
N MET A 1 1.28 6.35 -17.25
CA MET A 1 1.17 5.34 -18.31
C MET A 1 2.38 5.27 -19.21
N VAL A 2 3.06 6.35 -19.55
CA VAL A 2 4.26 6.27 -20.40
C VAL A 2 5.41 5.60 -19.63
N CYS A 3 5.94 4.49 -20.14
CA CYS A 3 7.09 3.79 -19.57
C CYS A 3 8.40 4.35 -20.13
N GLN A 4 8.98 5.37 -19.49
CA GLN A 4 10.18 6.07 -19.96
C GLN A 4 11.44 5.18 -20.10
N THR A 5 11.47 4.02 -19.45
CA THR A 5 12.59 3.07 -19.47
C THR A 5 12.35 1.89 -20.41
N SER A 6 11.21 1.83 -21.08
CA SER A 6 10.91 0.75 -22.03
C SER A 6 11.86 0.78 -23.23
N PRO A 7 12.35 -0.37 -23.72
CA PRO A 7 13.06 -0.45 -24.96
C PRO A 7 12.18 -0.13 -26.17
N ALA A 8 10.88 -0.41 -26.11
CA ALA A 8 9.93 -0.13 -27.17
C ALA A 8 9.54 1.35 -27.18
N GLU A 9 9.74 2.00 -28.34
CA GLU A 9 9.51 3.43 -28.53
C GLU A 9 8.04 3.80 -28.29
N VAL A 10 7.12 2.95 -28.70
CA VAL A 10 5.66 3.12 -28.52
C VAL A 10 5.26 3.34 -27.07
N PHE A 11 5.92 2.69 -26.11
CA PHE A 11 5.62 2.84 -24.68
C PHE A 11 6.26 4.07 -24.03
N ARG A 12 7.16 4.77 -24.77
CA ARG A 12 7.80 6.00 -24.29
C ARG A 12 7.14 7.27 -24.82
N GLY A 13 6.14 7.14 -25.67
CA GLY A 13 5.48 8.25 -26.34
C GLY A 13 3.98 8.34 -26.05
N VAL A 14 3.40 9.43 -26.52
CA VAL A 14 1.98 9.66 -26.59
C VAL A 14 1.57 9.67 -28.06
N ARG A 15 0.64 8.81 -28.43
CA ARG A 15 0.05 8.79 -29.77
C ARG A 15 -1.04 9.84 -29.86
N PHE A 16 -1.04 10.58 -30.92
CA PHE A 16 -2.08 11.53 -31.29
C PHE A 16 -2.75 11.06 -32.57
N VAL A 17 -4.07 10.91 -32.51
CA VAL A 17 -4.90 10.66 -33.68
C VAL A 17 -5.80 11.87 -33.85
N GLY A 18 -5.51 12.67 -34.85
CA GLY A 18 -6.27 13.88 -35.18
C GLY A 18 -7.27 13.62 -36.30
N THR A 19 -8.49 14.08 -36.11
CA THR A 19 -9.53 14.19 -37.13
C THR A 19 -10.07 15.60 -37.09
N PRO A 20 -10.72 16.14 -38.14
CA PRO A 20 -11.27 17.48 -38.13
C PRO A 20 -12.16 17.72 -36.91
N GLY A 21 -11.75 18.61 -36.01
CA GLY A 21 -12.49 19.01 -34.81
C GLY A 21 -12.19 18.12 -33.56
N ASP A 22 -11.35 17.10 -33.66
CA ASP A 22 -11.12 16.17 -32.53
C ASP A 22 -9.69 15.59 -32.54
N VAL A 23 -9.08 15.49 -31.38
CA VAL A 23 -7.79 14.86 -31.19
C VAL A 23 -7.86 13.83 -30.06
N LEU A 24 -7.54 12.58 -30.36
CA LEU A 24 -7.41 11.54 -29.36
C LEU A 24 -5.94 11.36 -28.98
N ALA A 25 -5.58 11.68 -27.75
CA ALA A 25 -4.27 11.44 -27.18
C ALA A 25 -4.26 10.10 -26.42
N MET A 26 -3.33 9.20 -26.74
CA MET A 26 -3.26 7.85 -26.14
C MET A 26 -1.87 7.55 -25.58
N ALA A 27 -1.82 6.88 -24.45
CA ALA A 27 -0.59 6.38 -23.86
C ALA A 27 -0.79 4.98 -23.28
N THR A 28 0.22 4.11 -23.42
CA THR A 28 0.19 2.74 -22.92
C THR A 28 1.54 2.32 -22.36
N ASP A 29 1.55 1.36 -21.45
CA ASP A 29 2.73 0.64 -20.96
C ASP A 29 2.77 -0.83 -21.46
N GLY A 30 1.80 -1.20 -22.30
CA GLY A 30 1.61 -2.54 -22.83
C GLY A 30 0.63 -3.41 -22.02
N VAL A 31 0.23 -2.97 -20.83
CA VAL A 31 -0.76 -3.65 -19.97
C VAL A 31 -2.03 -2.83 -19.83
N GLU A 32 -1.86 -1.54 -19.68
CA GLU A 32 -2.93 -0.56 -19.55
C GLU A 32 -2.82 0.48 -20.67
N LEU A 33 -3.96 1.01 -21.09
CA LEU A 33 -4.03 2.11 -22.05
C LEU A 33 -4.92 3.21 -21.48
N VAL A 34 -4.45 4.44 -21.62
CA VAL A 34 -5.23 5.64 -21.33
C VAL A 34 -5.41 6.43 -22.61
N SER A 35 -6.60 6.90 -22.86
CA SER A 35 -6.89 7.87 -23.90
C SER A 35 -7.68 9.07 -23.35
N LEU A 36 -7.41 10.21 -23.93
CA LEU A 36 -8.07 11.46 -23.64
C LEU A 36 -8.47 12.13 -24.95
N ARG A 37 -9.74 12.43 -25.09
CA ARG A 37 -10.23 13.27 -26.20
C ARG A 37 -9.96 14.72 -25.86
N ILE A 38 -9.42 15.44 -26.82
CA ILE A 38 -9.05 16.86 -26.69
C ILE A 38 -9.80 17.60 -27.80
N ASP A 39 -10.60 18.56 -27.42
CA ASP A 39 -11.25 19.48 -28.35
C ASP A 39 -10.17 20.39 -28.97
N ALA A 40 -9.88 20.19 -30.24
CA ALA A 40 -8.83 20.90 -30.95
C ALA A 40 -9.10 20.98 -32.45
N GLU A 41 -8.70 22.09 -33.06
CA GLU A 41 -8.73 22.25 -34.48
C GLU A 41 -7.55 21.51 -35.14
N VAL A 42 -7.87 20.61 -36.08
CA VAL A 42 -6.87 19.83 -36.85
C VAL A 42 -7.21 19.94 -38.34
N GLU A 43 -6.19 20.24 -39.13
CA GLU A 43 -6.31 20.24 -40.60
C GLU A 43 -5.98 18.84 -41.11
N GLY A 44 -6.99 18.08 -41.57
CA GLY A 44 -6.85 16.75 -42.12
C GLY A 44 -6.89 15.62 -41.07
N THR A 45 -6.34 14.47 -41.41
CA THR A 45 -6.24 13.30 -40.53
C THR A 45 -4.77 12.96 -40.31
N GLU A 46 -4.39 12.99 -39.04
CA GLU A 46 -3.01 12.75 -38.62
C GLU A 46 -2.94 11.61 -37.59
N ASP A 47 -1.90 10.79 -37.67
CA ASP A 47 -1.63 9.69 -36.73
C ASP A 47 -0.13 9.54 -36.51
N PHE A 48 0.34 9.93 -35.32
CA PHE A 48 1.76 9.93 -34.98
C PHE A 48 2.00 9.78 -33.49
N VAL A 49 3.22 9.41 -33.12
CA VAL A 49 3.67 9.30 -31.70
C VAL A 49 4.70 10.40 -31.43
N VAL A 50 4.51 11.11 -30.34
CA VAL A 50 5.46 12.10 -29.81
C VAL A 50 6.13 11.52 -28.57
N GLU A 51 7.45 11.59 -28.47
CA GLU A 51 8.17 11.18 -27.26
C GLU A 51 7.71 12.01 -26.05
N TYR A 52 7.40 11.35 -24.95
CA TYR A 52 6.85 12.01 -23.75
C TYR A 52 7.73 13.14 -23.21
N ARG A 53 9.08 12.97 -23.23
CA ARG A 53 9.99 14.01 -22.74
C ARG A 53 9.91 15.27 -23.61
N ALA A 54 9.87 15.11 -24.93
CA ALA A 54 9.72 16.22 -25.86
C ALA A 54 8.36 16.91 -25.70
N LEU A 55 7.28 16.13 -25.58
CA LEU A 55 5.94 16.65 -25.32
C LEU A 55 5.89 17.45 -24.02
N ARG A 56 6.46 16.92 -22.94
CA ARG A 56 6.50 17.59 -21.63
C ARG A 56 7.24 18.92 -21.67
N GLU A 57 8.36 18.99 -22.39
CA GLU A 57 9.09 20.26 -22.54
C GLU A 57 8.30 21.26 -23.41
N MET A 58 7.71 20.81 -24.49
CA MET A 58 6.84 21.67 -25.32
C MET A 58 5.70 22.27 -24.53
N VAL A 59 4.94 21.44 -23.79
CA VAL A 59 3.81 21.91 -22.95
C VAL A 59 4.25 22.92 -21.89
N ARG A 60 5.45 22.74 -21.31
CA ARG A 60 5.99 23.67 -20.32
C ARG A 60 6.41 25.03 -20.89
N THR A 61 6.85 25.06 -22.14
CA THR A 61 7.40 26.25 -22.78
C THR A 61 6.37 27.07 -23.57
N VAL A 62 5.24 26.46 -23.89
CA VAL A 62 4.16 27.11 -24.64
C VAL A 62 3.51 28.22 -23.79
N LYS A 63 3.44 29.42 -24.37
CA LYS A 63 2.80 30.62 -23.77
C LYS A 63 1.45 30.97 -24.41
N GLY A 64 0.84 30.05 -25.16
CA GLY A 64 -0.41 30.30 -25.87
C GLY A 64 -1.28 29.07 -25.98
N SER A 65 -2.38 29.19 -26.73
CA SER A 65 -3.35 28.10 -26.95
C SER A 65 -2.98 27.17 -28.12
N ARG A 66 -1.89 27.45 -28.84
CA ARG A 66 -1.47 26.68 -30.01
C ARG A 66 -0.17 25.93 -29.74
N ILE A 67 -0.16 24.64 -30.02
CA ILE A 67 1.02 23.78 -29.97
C ILE A 67 1.19 23.10 -31.33
N GLU A 68 2.37 23.19 -31.92
CA GLU A 68 2.73 22.42 -33.11
C GLU A 68 3.44 21.13 -32.64
N LEU A 69 2.84 19.98 -32.93
CA LEU A 69 3.38 18.68 -32.58
C LEU A 69 4.02 18.05 -33.84
N LYS A 70 5.23 17.53 -33.68
CA LYS A 70 5.92 16.73 -34.70
C LYS A 70 6.22 15.36 -34.10
N GLY A 71 5.69 14.32 -34.71
CA GLY A 71 5.82 12.95 -34.26
C GLY A 71 6.30 12.00 -35.37
N ARG A 72 6.41 10.73 -35.03
CA ARG A 72 6.74 9.65 -35.92
C ARG A 72 5.58 8.69 -36.09
N LYS A 73 5.41 8.10 -37.24
CA LYS A 73 4.50 6.97 -37.44
C LYS A 73 5.13 5.74 -36.79
N VAL A 74 4.41 5.17 -35.80
CA VAL A 74 4.82 3.97 -35.10
C VAL A 74 3.61 3.04 -35.01
N GLU A 75 3.83 1.75 -35.18
CA GLU A 75 2.77 0.76 -34.97
C GLU A 75 2.38 0.77 -33.49
N TYR A 76 1.12 1.08 -33.24
CA TYR A 76 0.59 1.22 -31.88
C TYR A 76 -0.33 0.04 -31.57
N PRO A 77 -0.27 -0.53 -30.36
CA PRO A 77 -1.15 -1.63 -29.99
C PRO A 77 -2.62 -1.27 -30.19
N ALA A 78 -3.36 -2.15 -30.84
CA ALA A 78 -4.79 -1.96 -31.02
C ALA A 78 -5.48 -2.06 -29.65
N GLN A 79 -6.40 -1.12 -29.40
CA GLN A 79 -7.29 -1.22 -28.26
C GLN A 79 -8.36 -2.27 -28.56
N GLU A 80 -8.56 -3.24 -27.66
CA GLU A 80 -9.71 -4.14 -27.76
C GLU A 80 -11.01 -3.34 -27.62
N ALA A 81 -11.89 -3.50 -28.56
CA ALA A 81 -13.23 -2.91 -28.48
C ALA A 81 -14.03 -3.57 -27.36
N VAL A 82 -14.81 -2.80 -26.64
CA VAL A 82 -15.76 -3.33 -25.64
C VAL A 82 -16.80 -4.17 -26.37
N PRO A 83 -16.92 -5.47 -26.10
CA PRO A 83 -17.87 -6.33 -26.78
C PRO A 83 -19.31 -5.99 -26.35
N ALA A 84 -20.29 -6.30 -27.20
CA ALA A 84 -21.69 -5.98 -26.96
C ALA A 84 -22.29 -6.69 -25.72
N ASP A 85 -21.71 -7.81 -25.29
CA ASP A 85 -22.12 -8.60 -24.14
C ASP A 85 -21.35 -8.23 -22.85
N ALA A 86 -20.49 -7.20 -22.89
CA ALA A 86 -19.78 -6.71 -21.72
C ALA A 86 -20.77 -6.27 -20.63
N THR A 87 -20.40 -6.52 -19.38
CA THR A 87 -21.14 -5.94 -18.24
C THR A 87 -20.78 -4.48 -18.13
N VAL A 88 -21.73 -3.58 -18.37
CA VAL A 88 -21.56 -2.14 -18.24
C VAL A 88 -22.35 -1.64 -17.02
N VAL A 89 -21.71 -0.88 -16.17
CA VAL A 89 -22.31 -0.24 -14.99
C VAL A 89 -21.95 1.23 -14.92
N GLU A 90 -22.87 2.03 -14.40
CA GLU A 90 -22.62 3.45 -14.12
C GLU A 90 -21.71 3.62 -12.91
N LEU A 91 -20.83 4.61 -12.96
CA LEU A 91 -19.96 5.03 -11.88
C LEU A 91 -20.45 6.37 -11.32
N PRO A 92 -20.52 6.53 -10.00
CA PRO A 92 -20.95 7.79 -9.40
C PRO A 92 -19.93 8.92 -9.69
N VAL A 93 -20.38 10.16 -9.63
CA VAL A 93 -19.55 11.36 -9.89
C VAL A 93 -18.31 11.39 -8.97
N GLU A 94 -18.48 10.98 -7.71
CA GLU A 94 -17.43 10.93 -6.70
C GLU A 94 -16.47 9.73 -6.84
N PHE A 95 -16.62 8.90 -7.87
CA PHE A 95 -15.84 7.66 -8.02
C PHE A 95 -14.32 7.89 -7.97
N ALA A 96 -13.83 8.90 -8.69
CA ALA A 96 -12.41 9.23 -8.69
C ALA A 96 -11.92 9.71 -7.32
N GLU A 97 -12.73 10.45 -6.57
CA GLU A 97 -12.43 10.90 -5.20
C GLU A 97 -12.41 9.73 -4.22
N LEU A 98 -13.35 8.80 -4.34
CA LEU A 98 -13.37 7.57 -3.53
C LEU A 98 -12.10 6.73 -3.76
N LEU A 99 -11.67 6.57 -5.01
CA LEU A 99 -10.40 5.92 -5.32
C LEU A 99 -9.21 6.68 -4.72
N ALA A 100 -9.21 8.01 -4.80
CA ALA A 100 -8.15 8.85 -4.24
C ALA A 100 -8.05 8.71 -2.72
N SER A 101 -9.18 8.66 -2.02
CA SER A 101 -9.22 8.47 -0.56
C SER A 101 -8.70 7.10 -0.13
N ALA A 102 -8.97 6.05 -0.91
CA ALA A 102 -8.54 4.69 -0.62
C ALA A 102 -7.10 4.37 -1.08
N ALA A 103 -6.58 5.10 -2.08
CA ALA A 103 -5.27 4.89 -2.69
C ALA A 103 -4.09 4.79 -1.69
N PRO A 104 -4.03 5.57 -0.58
CA PRO A 104 -2.93 5.48 0.39
C PRO A 104 -2.83 4.15 1.13
N ILE A 105 -3.85 3.29 1.07
CA ILE A 105 -3.84 1.96 1.72
C ILE A 105 -3.10 0.94 0.86
N ILE A 106 -3.11 1.13 -0.45
CA ILE A 106 -2.56 0.15 -1.38
C ILE A 106 -1.04 0.10 -1.29
N ASN A 107 -0.51 -1.07 -0.95
CA ASN A 107 0.92 -1.34 -1.05
C ASN A 107 1.26 -1.80 -2.48
N ARG A 108 1.89 -0.94 -3.26
CA ARG A 108 2.30 -1.25 -4.64
C ARG A 108 3.35 -2.36 -4.74
N ASN A 109 4.05 -2.66 -3.66
CA ASN A 109 5.06 -3.71 -3.57
C ASN A 109 4.51 -5.02 -2.99
N GLU A 110 3.19 -5.13 -2.79
CA GLU A 110 2.55 -6.35 -2.29
C GLU A 110 2.78 -7.50 -3.29
N PRO A 111 3.25 -8.68 -2.84
CA PRO A 111 3.47 -9.82 -3.73
C PRO A 111 2.22 -10.29 -4.47
N ARG A 112 1.05 -10.24 -3.80
CA ARG A 112 -0.23 -10.64 -4.37
C ARG A 112 -0.77 -9.55 -5.28
N ALA A 113 -0.82 -9.80 -6.59
CA ALA A 113 -1.22 -8.81 -7.60
C ALA A 113 -2.61 -8.21 -7.32
N VAL A 114 -3.57 -9.00 -6.85
CA VAL A 114 -4.95 -8.55 -6.54
C VAL A 114 -5.01 -7.51 -5.42
N LEU A 115 -4.03 -7.47 -4.49
CA LEU A 115 -4.00 -6.49 -3.41
C LEU A 115 -3.27 -5.19 -3.78
N ARG A 116 -2.70 -5.12 -4.99
CA ARG A 116 -2.11 -3.89 -5.54
C ARG A 116 -3.12 -2.99 -6.25
N GLY A 117 -4.41 -3.33 -6.15
CA GLY A 117 -5.49 -2.63 -6.85
C GLY A 117 -6.72 -2.43 -5.97
N PHE A 118 -7.78 -1.95 -6.59
CA PHE A 118 -9.06 -1.68 -5.97
C PHE A 118 -10.05 -2.79 -6.34
N ASN A 119 -10.68 -3.39 -5.37
CA ASN A 119 -11.76 -4.32 -5.61
C ASN A 119 -13.08 -3.55 -5.68
N LEU A 120 -13.72 -3.61 -6.84
CA LEU A 120 -15.02 -3.02 -7.12
C LEU A 120 -16.08 -4.11 -7.02
N SER A 121 -17.12 -3.90 -6.27
CA SER A 121 -18.22 -4.85 -6.07
C SER A 121 -19.54 -4.11 -5.85
N LYS A 122 -20.63 -4.83 -5.76
CA LYS A 122 -21.93 -4.25 -5.38
C LYS A 122 -21.92 -3.55 -4.00
N ASP A 123 -20.96 -3.91 -3.14
CA ASP A 123 -20.80 -3.32 -1.79
C ASP A 123 -19.91 -2.07 -1.82
N GLY A 124 -19.45 -1.65 -2.99
CA GLY A 124 -18.58 -0.50 -3.20
C GLY A 124 -17.14 -0.84 -3.51
N ILE A 125 -16.25 0.07 -3.10
CA ILE A 125 -14.80 -0.01 -3.34
C ILE A 125 -14.12 -0.56 -2.08
N THR A 126 -13.34 -1.62 -2.22
CA THR A 126 -12.59 -2.22 -1.11
C THR A 126 -11.10 -2.28 -1.42
N VAL A 127 -10.28 -1.87 -0.48
CA VAL A 127 -8.81 -1.96 -0.55
C VAL A 127 -8.24 -2.53 0.74
N THR A 128 -7.14 -3.28 0.63
CA THR A 128 -6.42 -3.82 1.78
C THR A 128 -4.95 -4.08 1.44
N ASP A 129 -4.08 -3.93 2.43
CA ASP A 129 -2.68 -4.36 2.39
C ASP A 129 -2.41 -5.58 3.29
N GLY A 130 -3.48 -6.20 3.82
CA GLY A 130 -3.40 -7.32 4.75
C GLY A 130 -3.24 -6.91 6.23
N LYS A 131 -2.96 -5.64 6.53
CA LYS A 131 -2.87 -5.09 7.90
C LYS A 131 -3.99 -4.10 8.21
N GLN A 132 -4.56 -3.53 7.19
CA GLN A 132 -5.68 -2.59 7.22
C GLN A 132 -6.60 -2.85 6.03
N LEU A 133 -7.85 -2.45 6.15
CA LEU A 133 -8.86 -2.57 5.12
C LEU A 133 -9.76 -1.33 5.15
N LEU A 134 -10.07 -0.80 3.99
CA LEU A 134 -11.09 0.23 3.84
C LEU A 134 -12.14 -0.24 2.84
N ASN A 135 -13.39 -0.19 3.24
CA ASN A 135 -14.54 -0.36 2.36
C ASN A 135 -15.31 0.95 2.29
N LEU A 136 -15.37 1.52 1.10
CA LEU A 136 -16.12 2.72 0.78
C LEU A 136 -17.43 2.31 0.11
N PRO A 137 -18.58 2.48 0.76
CA PRO A 137 -19.85 2.12 0.17
C PRO A 137 -20.16 3.04 -1.00
N CYS A 138 -20.37 2.46 -2.17
CA CYS A 138 -20.96 3.12 -3.31
C CYS A 138 -21.79 2.09 -4.10
N SER A 139 -22.90 2.54 -4.68
CA SER A 139 -23.77 1.63 -5.41
C SER A 139 -23.19 1.34 -6.79
N LEU A 140 -22.60 0.16 -6.96
CA LEU A 140 -22.14 -0.35 -8.24
C LEU A 140 -23.03 -1.55 -8.63
N ALA A 141 -23.74 -1.46 -9.74
CA ALA A 141 -24.62 -2.54 -10.21
C ALA A 141 -23.84 -3.74 -10.77
N LEU A 142 -22.73 -4.10 -10.15
CA LEU A 142 -21.87 -5.21 -10.55
C LEU A 142 -22.46 -6.56 -10.10
N LYS A 143 -22.62 -7.49 -11.02
CA LYS A 143 -23.00 -8.89 -10.71
C LYS A 143 -21.86 -9.63 -10.04
N GLU A 144 -20.63 -9.40 -10.52
CA GLU A 144 -19.40 -9.99 -10.00
C GLU A 144 -18.38 -8.90 -9.69
N SER A 145 -17.61 -9.12 -8.63
CA SER A 145 -16.55 -8.17 -8.28
C SER A 145 -15.43 -8.17 -9.33
N ILE A 146 -14.83 -7.03 -9.57
CA ILE A 146 -13.65 -6.90 -10.42
C ILE A 146 -12.57 -6.12 -9.66
N THR A 147 -11.31 -6.57 -9.77
CA THR A 147 -10.18 -5.81 -9.28
C THR A 147 -9.58 -5.00 -10.42
N ILE A 148 -9.49 -3.69 -10.27
CA ILE A 148 -8.76 -2.82 -11.18
C ILE A 148 -7.37 -2.53 -10.62
N PRO A 149 -6.33 -2.41 -11.47
CA PRO A 149 -4.99 -2.07 -10.99
C PRO A 149 -4.96 -0.65 -10.39
N PHE A 150 -3.83 -0.22 -9.85
CA PHE A 150 -3.70 1.11 -9.27
C PHE A 150 -3.86 2.22 -10.33
N PRO A 151 -4.91 3.05 -10.26
CA PRO A 151 -5.33 3.94 -11.35
C PRO A 151 -4.53 5.25 -11.37
N SER A 152 -3.23 5.19 -11.54
CA SER A 152 -2.35 6.37 -11.47
C SER A 152 -2.77 7.50 -12.39
N ALA A 153 -3.23 7.19 -13.60
CA ALA A 153 -3.64 8.18 -14.58
C ALA A 153 -4.99 8.83 -14.20
N LEU A 154 -5.95 8.02 -13.77
CA LEU A 154 -7.26 8.48 -13.31
C LEU A 154 -7.14 9.41 -12.10
N LEU A 155 -6.33 9.03 -11.11
CA LEU A 155 -6.08 9.84 -9.92
C LEU A 155 -5.37 11.17 -10.24
N ALA A 156 -4.51 11.18 -11.26
CA ALA A 156 -3.85 12.40 -11.71
C ALA A 156 -4.79 13.35 -12.48
N ALA A 157 -5.79 12.80 -13.18
CA ALA A 157 -6.71 13.55 -14.01
C ALA A 157 -7.75 14.36 -13.22
N ARG A 158 -8.01 14.01 -11.95
CA ARG A 158 -8.96 14.68 -11.04
C ARG A 158 -10.34 14.88 -11.68
N LEU A 159 -10.90 13.82 -12.24
CA LEU A 159 -12.16 13.85 -12.96
C LEU A 159 -13.33 13.90 -11.98
N HIS A 160 -14.33 14.73 -12.28
CA HIS A 160 -15.54 14.92 -11.50
C HIS A 160 -16.77 14.83 -12.42
N ASP A 161 -16.97 13.66 -13.02
CA ASP A 161 -18.07 13.44 -13.94
C ASP A 161 -18.63 12.03 -13.76
N VAL A 162 -19.86 11.83 -14.24
CA VAL A 162 -20.46 10.50 -14.30
C VAL A 162 -19.66 9.65 -15.26
N GLY A 163 -19.36 8.43 -14.84
CA GLY A 163 -18.59 7.51 -15.66
C GLY A 163 -19.30 6.19 -15.89
N THR A 164 -18.63 5.32 -16.64
CA THR A 164 -19.04 3.94 -16.85
C THR A 164 -17.86 3.00 -16.66
N LEU A 165 -18.14 1.82 -16.10
CA LEU A 165 -17.21 0.70 -16.08
C LEU A 165 -17.79 -0.41 -16.95
N ALA A 166 -17.07 -0.77 -18.01
CA ALA A 166 -17.31 -1.96 -18.78
C ALA A 166 -16.33 -3.07 -18.35
N ALA A 167 -16.84 -4.28 -18.13
CA ALA A 167 -16.03 -5.44 -17.77
C ALA A 167 -16.42 -6.66 -18.61
N TRP A 168 -15.41 -7.35 -19.15
CA TRP A 168 -15.62 -8.55 -19.99
C TRP A 168 -14.46 -9.53 -19.82
N THR A 169 -14.61 -10.71 -20.40
CA THR A 169 -13.57 -11.74 -20.44
C THR A 169 -13.12 -11.96 -21.88
N SER A 170 -11.81 -11.88 -22.12
CA SER A 170 -11.18 -12.19 -23.41
C SER A 170 -10.13 -13.27 -23.17
N GLY A 171 -10.38 -14.47 -23.71
CA GLY A 171 -9.60 -15.67 -23.40
C GLY A 171 -9.56 -15.96 -21.90
N ASN A 172 -8.36 -16.03 -21.32
CA ASN A 172 -8.15 -16.27 -19.89
C ASN A 172 -7.99 -14.97 -19.08
N SER A 173 -8.26 -13.82 -19.68
CA SER A 173 -8.03 -12.52 -19.06
C SER A 173 -9.35 -11.80 -18.85
N ARG A 174 -9.50 -11.20 -17.68
CA ARG A 174 -10.59 -10.28 -17.41
C ARG A 174 -10.12 -8.88 -17.74
N LEU A 175 -10.85 -8.19 -18.58
CA LEU A 175 -10.55 -6.84 -19.07
C LEU A 175 -11.55 -5.85 -18.48
N PHE A 176 -11.14 -4.60 -18.41
CA PHE A 176 -12.00 -3.51 -18.00
C PHE A 176 -11.75 -2.27 -18.84
N GLN A 177 -12.77 -1.44 -18.95
CA GLN A 177 -12.68 -0.07 -19.45
C GLN A 177 -13.47 0.85 -18.53
N ILE A 178 -12.84 1.90 -18.06
CA ILE A 178 -13.48 3.00 -17.33
C ILE A 178 -13.49 4.22 -18.23
N THR A 179 -14.67 4.80 -18.41
CA THR A 179 -14.88 6.02 -19.19
C THR A 179 -15.48 7.08 -18.28
N ILE A 180 -14.86 8.26 -18.17
CA ILE A 180 -15.35 9.40 -17.40
C ILE A 180 -15.18 10.63 -18.28
N GLY A 181 -16.28 11.16 -18.81
CA GLY A 181 -16.23 12.20 -19.84
C GLY A 181 -15.38 11.78 -21.03
N ASP A 182 -14.40 12.59 -21.40
CA ASP A 182 -13.46 12.35 -22.50
C ASP A 182 -12.26 11.45 -22.13
N PHE A 183 -12.18 11.02 -20.88
CA PHE A 183 -11.12 10.16 -20.39
C PHE A 183 -11.53 8.69 -20.46
N ILE A 184 -10.69 7.86 -21.09
CA ILE A 184 -10.87 6.42 -21.14
C ILE A 184 -9.61 5.75 -20.56
N TRP A 185 -9.81 4.83 -19.65
CA TRP A 185 -8.75 3.97 -19.13
C TRP A 185 -9.17 2.51 -19.24
N CYS A 186 -8.38 1.73 -19.91
CA CYS A 186 -8.64 0.31 -20.08
C CYS A 186 -7.38 -0.51 -19.80
N GLY A 187 -7.59 -1.78 -19.47
CA GLY A 187 -6.51 -2.69 -19.18
C GLY A 187 -6.99 -4.06 -18.72
N LYS A 188 -6.03 -4.82 -18.22
CA LYS A 188 -6.24 -6.16 -17.72
C LYS A 188 -6.38 -6.14 -16.20
N ALA A 189 -7.45 -6.74 -15.69
CA ALA A 189 -7.62 -6.96 -14.27
C ALA A 189 -6.52 -7.90 -13.72
N PRO A 190 -5.97 -7.64 -12.52
CA PRO A 190 -5.02 -8.53 -11.89
C PRO A 190 -5.59 -9.94 -11.75
N SER A 191 -4.78 -10.95 -12.03
CA SER A 191 -5.18 -12.36 -11.89
C SER A 191 -5.28 -12.76 -10.41
N GLY A 192 -6.23 -13.66 -10.13
CA GLY A 192 -6.51 -14.21 -8.80
C GLY A 192 -7.79 -13.68 -8.17
N ASN A 193 -8.19 -14.31 -7.08
CA ASN A 193 -9.39 -13.93 -6.34
C ASN A 193 -9.05 -12.92 -5.26
N TYR A 194 -9.82 -11.84 -5.20
CA TYR A 194 -9.72 -10.92 -4.08
C TYR A 194 -10.17 -11.61 -2.78
N PRO A 195 -9.49 -11.43 -1.64
CA PRO A 195 -9.87 -12.06 -0.39
C PRO A 195 -11.31 -11.74 0.02
N ASN A 196 -11.98 -12.70 0.63
CA ASN A 196 -13.30 -12.44 1.22
C ASN A 196 -13.15 -11.58 2.48
N TRP A 197 -13.06 -10.28 2.26
CA TRP A 197 -12.82 -9.29 3.31
C TRP A 197 -13.96 -9.19 4.35
N LYS A 198 -15.17 -9.64 4.01
CA LYS A 198 -16.31 -9.63 4.95
C LYS A 198 -16.09 -10.55 6.14
N GLN A 199 -15.28 -11.60 5.96
CA GLN A 199 -14.97 -12.55 7.04
C GLN A 199 -14.05 -11.98 8.13
N VAL A 200 -13.32 -10.89 7.83
CA VAL A 200 -12.44 -10.26 8.82
C VAL A 200 -13.13 -9.14 9.61
N ILE A 201 -14.38 -8.82 9.28
CA ILE A 201 -15.18 -7.85 10.04
C ILE A 201 -15.61 -8.52 11.34
N PRO A 202 -15.23 -7.98 12.51
CA PRO A 202 -15.69 -8.52 13.78
C PRO A 202 -17.21 -8.38 13.92
N ALA A 203 -17.83 -9.33 14.59
CA ALA A 203 -19.22 -9.17 15.01
C ALA A 203 -19.31 -8.07 16.09
N ASP A 204 -20.39 -7.32 16.11
CA ASP A 204 -20.56 -6.18 17.05
C ASP A 204 -20.42 -6.57 18.52
N ASN A 205 -20.87 -7.77 18.89
CA ASN A 205 -20.76 -8.31 20.24
C ASN A 205 -19.33 -8.76 20.63
N ALA A 206 -18.41 -8.81 19.68
CA ALA A 206 -17.01 -9.12 19.93
C ALA A 206 -16.18 -7.86 20.25
N LEU A 207 -16.75 -6.67 20.06
CA LEU A 207 -16.13 -5.38 20.34
C LEU A 207 -16.68 -4.88 21.68
N ASP A 208 -15.85 -4.84 22.71
CA ASP A 208 -16.27 -4.62 24.11
C ASP A 208 -15.98 -3.20 24.62
N TYR A 209 -15.19 -2.40 23.90
CA TYR A 209 -14.97 -1.00 24.23
C TYR A 209 -14.83 -0.10 23.00
N SER A 210 -14.99 1.20 23.21
CA SER A 210 -14.79 2.22 22.18
C SER A 210 -13.99 3.41 22.68
N ILE A 211 -13.32 4.10 21.74
CA ILE A 211 -12.58 5.34 21.95
C ILE A 211 -13.06 6.32 20.89
N THR A 212 -13.42 7.55 21.27
CA THR A 212 -13.76 8.63 20.31
C THR A 212 -12.89 9.83 20.56
N PHE A 213 -12.02 10.17 19.60
CA PHE A 213 -11.17 11.35 19.65
C PHE A 213 -11.95 12.59 19.21
N HIS A 214 -12.04 13.59 20.10
CA HIS A 214 -12.70 14.88 19.82
C HIS A 214 -11.74 15.86 19.12
N GLU A 215 -10.46 15.76 19.42
CA GLU A 215 -9.38 16.59 18.88
C GLU A 215 -8.39 15.73 18.06
N PRO A 216 -8.83 15.10 16.93
CA PRO A 216 -7.96 14.21 16.17
C PRO A 216 -6.71 14.92 15.62
N LYS A 217 -6.78 16.23 15.38
CA LYS A 217 -5.65 17.04 14.94
C LYS A 217 -4.53 17.04 15.97
N GLN A 218 -4.83 17.13 17.25
CA GLN A 218 -3.84 17.08 18.34
C GLN A 218 -3.05 15.76 18.28
N VAL A 219 -3.76 14.64 18.11
CA VAL A 219 -3.14 13.31 18.02
C VAL A 219 -2.31 13.20 16.74
N ILE A 220 -2.82 13.67 15.60
CA ILE A 220 -2.09 13.70 14.31
C ILE A 220 -0.79 14.49 14.44
N ASP A 221 -0.84 15.70 15.02
CA ASP A 221 0.32 16.56 15.14
C ASP A 221 1.35 15.94 16.10
N PHE A 222 0.90 15.34 17.21
CA PHE A 222 1.78 14.58 18.11
C PHE A 222 2.44 13.40 17.37
N LEU A 223 1.69 12.56 16.66
CA LEU A 223 2.23 11.41 15.96
C LEU A 223 3.26 11.79 14.88
N LYS A 224 3.13 12.97 14.26
CA LYS A 224 4.12 13.49 13.30
C LYS A 224 5.45 13.83 13.96
N THR A 225 5.46 14.16 15.26
CA THR A 225 6.72 14.43 16.01
C THR A 225 7.44 13.15 16.43
N VAL A 226 6.73 12.02 16.50
CA VAL A 226 7.31 10.72 16.87
C VAL A 226 8.22 10.24 15.76
N PRO A 227 9.52 9.96 16.04
CA PRO A 227 10.43 9.39 15.04
C PRO A 227 9.93 8.05 14.50
N ASP A 228 10.27 7.73 13.25
CA ASP A 228 10.01 6.41 12.70
C ASP A 228 11.04 5.42 13.23
N HIS A 229 10.57 4.32 13.79
CA HIS A 229 11.39 3.23 14.29
C HIS A 229 10.92 1.90 13.72
N GLU A 230 11.77 1.27 12.95
CA GLU A 230 11.47 -0.05 12.38
C GLU A 230 11.61 -1.16 13.47
N PRO A 231 10.85 -2.24 13.38
CA PRO A 231 9.98 -2.61 12.26
C PRO A 231 8.49 -2.31 12.44
N TYR A 232 8.03 -1.87 13.61
CA TYR A 232 6.59 -1.89 13.92
C TYR A 232 5.93 -0.54 14.08
N HIS A 233 6.67 0.53 14.36
CA HIS A 233 6.10 1.87 14.61
C HIS A 233 4.87 1.82 15.52
N GLY A 234 4.96 1.09 16.64
CA GLY A 234 3.82 0.81 17.52
C GLY A 234 3.43 2.03 18.35
N ILE A 235 2.14 2.36 18.34
CA ILE A 235 1.52 3.37 19.21
C ILE A 235 0.56 2.67 20.12
N GLU A 236 0.77 2.78 21.41
CA GLU A 236 -0.13 2.33 22.45
C GLU A 236 -1.20 3.41 22.72
N LEU A 237 -2.46 3.04 22.60
CA LEU A 237 -3.59 3.77 23.12
C LEU A 237 -3.95 3.13 24.46
N ASN A 238 -3.58 3.79 25.55
CA ASN A 238 -3.83 3.33 26.91
C ASN A 238 -5.07 4.01 27.42
N VAL A 239 -6.13 3.24 27.62
CA VAL A 239 -7.46 3.73 28.03
C VAL A 239 -7.67 3.35 29.47
N THR A 240 -7.89 4.34 30.30
CA THR A 240 -8.20 4.21 31.73
C THR A 240 -9.48 5.00 32.04
N PRO A 241 -10.10 4.82 33.19
CA PRO A 241 -11.28 5.62 33.60
C PRO A 241 -11.02 7.13 33.58
N GLU A 242 -9.76 7.56 33.72
CA GLU A 242 -9.36 8.96 33.75
C GLU A 242 -9.19 9.57 32.37
N GLY A 243 -9.00 8.74 31.31
CA GLY A 243 -8.82 9.21 29.93
C GLY A 243 -8.04 8.29 29.03
N VAL A 244 -7.63 8.83 27.89
CA VAL A 244 -6.90 8.13 26.82
C VAL A 244 -5.52 8.75 26.63
N SER A 245 -4.48 7.94 26.81
CA SER A 245 -3.10 8.34 26.56
C SER A 245 -2.57 7.70 25.29
N VAL A 246 -1.86 8.48 24.49
CA VAL A 246 -1.20 8.04 23.26
C VAL A 246 0.30 7.95 23.51
N ILE A 247 0.87 6.76 23.48
CA ILE A 247 2.26 6.49 23.88
C ILE A 247 2.98 5.70 22.79
N PRO A 248 4.06 6.24 22.19
CA PRO A 248 4.90 5.47 21.29
C PRO A 248 5.67 4.38 22.04
N LEU A 249 5.62 3.13 21.60
CA LEU A 249 6.26 2.02 22.29
C LEU A 249 7.79 2.17 22.40
N ASP A 250 8.41 2.73 21.36
CA ASP A 250 9.86 2.92 21.31
C ASP A 250 10.32 4.20 22.03
N TYR A 251 9.39 5.09 22.38
CA TYR A 251 9.64 6.36 23.04
C TYR A 251 8.65 6.58 24.20
N PRO A 252 8.69 5.76 25.26
CA PRO A 252 7.68 5.78 26.34
C PRO A 252 7.66 7.08 27.14
N ASN A 253 8.73 7.89 27.05
CA ASN A 253 8.79 9.23 27.68
C ASN A 253 7.99 10.28 26.88
N MET A 254 7.64 9.99 25.62
CA MET A 254 6.72 10.79 24.83
C MET A 254 5.30 10.32 25.12
N ARG A 255 4.46 11.20 25.62
CA ARG A 255 3.08 10.88 25.97
C ARG A 255 2.18 12.06 25.66
N LEU A 256 1.04 11.78 25.09
CA LEU A 256 -0.04 12.73 24.88
C LEU A 256 -1.28 12.24 25.62
N GLU A 257 -1.84 13.09 26.50
CA GLU A 257 -3.21 12.88 27.00
C GLU A 257 -4.19 13.42 25.95
N ALA A 258 -4.90 12.53 25.33
CA ALA A 258 -5.81 12.88 24.24
C ALA A 258 -7.18 13.31 24.78
N ILE A 259 -7.78 14.32 24.15
CA ILE A 259 -9.16 14.70 24.41
C ILE A 259 -10.05 13.69 23.67
N ALA A 260 -10.52 12.69 24.42
CA ALA A 260 -11.29 11.58 23.90
C ALA A 260 -12.27 11.03 24.93
N ASP A 261 -13.43 10.60 24.44
CA ASP A 261 -14.36 9.79 25.22
C ASP A 261 -14.07 8.31 25.05
N HIS A 262 -14.45 7.50 26.03
CA HIS A 262 -14.37 6.06 25.96
C HIS A 262 -15.58 5.41 26.64
N ALA A 263 -15.95 4.21 26.20
CA ALA A 263 -17.02 3.41 26.79
C ALA A 263 -16.63 1.94 26.82
N GLY A 264 -17.16 1.20 27.80
CA GLY A 264 -16.97 -0.25 27.94
C GLY A 264 -15.64 -0.67 28.58
N VAL A 265 -14.77 0.25 28.96
CA VAL A 265 -13.42 -0.05 29.49
C VAL A 265 -13.53 -0.62 30.91
N ARG A 266 -12.85 -1.76 31.16
CA ARG A 266 -12.75 -2.46 32.45
C ARG A 266 -11.31 -2.62 32.87
N PRO A 267 -10.94 -2.26 34.00
CA PRO A 267 -10.53 -0.96 34.55
C PRO A 267 -9.47 -0.29 33.65
N ARG A 268 -8.90 -1.02 32.67
CA ARG A 268 -7.91 -0.56 31.70
C ARG A 268 -8.02 -1.36 30.41
N ALA A 269 -7.89 -0.70 29.28
CA ALA A 269 -7.72 -1.33 27.98
C ALA A 269 -6.47 -0.78 27.28
N VAL A 270 -5.79 -1.62 26.54
CA VAL A 270 -4.58 -1.26 25.78
C VAL A 270 -4.76 -1.70 24.34
N LEU A 271 -4.67 -0.74 23.43
CA LEU A 271 -4.72 -0.98 22.01
C LEU A 271 -3.40 -0.50 21.38
N VAL A 272 -2.70 -1.40 20.69
CA VAL A 272 -1.49 -1.03 19.98
C VAL A 272 -1.75 -1.04 18.48
N LEU A 273 -1.53 0.10 17.82
CA LEU A 273 -1.70 0.27 16.38
C LEU A 273 -0.39 0.74 15.73
N ASN A 274 -0.24 0.46 14.45
CA ASN A 274 0.85 1.05 13.67
C ASN A 274 0.62 2.56 13.51
N LYS A 275 1.66 3.37 13.75
CA LYS A 275 1.64 4.84 13.67
C LYS A 275 1.05 5.35 12.35
N HIS A 276 1.50 4.79 11.23
CA HIS A 276 1.06 5.25 9.90
C HIS A 276 -0.39 4.88 9.59
N ILE A 277 -0.86 3.75 10.13
CA ILE A 277 -2.27 3.35 10.03
C ILE A 277 -3.13 4.30 10.87
N LEU A 278 -2.75 4.53 12.13
CA LEU A 278 -3.46 5.45 13.02
C LEU A 278 -3.53 6.87 12.45
N LEU A 279 -2.41 7.40 11.96
CA LEU A 279 -2.34 8.71 11.28
C LEU A 279 -3.32 8.78 10.10
N ARG A 280 -3.35 7.74 9.27
CA ARG A 280 -4.23 7.69 8.09
C ARG A 280 -5.69 7.65 8.50
N MET A 281 -6.05 6.83 9.47
CA MET A 281 -7.42 6.73 9.99
C MET A 281 -7.90 8.10 10.46
N LEU A 282 -7.16 8.75 11.35
CA LEU A 282 -7.52 10.07 11.90
C LEU A 282 -7.56 11.15 10.81
N ALA A 283 -6.60 11.16 9.87
CA ALA A 283 -6.56 12.13 8.78
C ALA A 283 -7.73 11.98 7.79
N GLN A 284 -8.33 10.81 7.70
CA GLN A 284 -9.52 10.53 6.89
C GLN A 284 -10.84 10.68 7.68
N GLY A 285 -10.78 11.19 8.92
CA GLY A 285 -11.97 11.46 9.73
C GLY A 285 -12.52 10.24 10.49
N TYR A 286 -11.79 9.13 10.51
CA TYR A 286 -12.16 7.97 11.35
C TYR A 286 -11.69 8.25 12.78
N CYS A 287 -12.57 8.80 13.60
CA CYS A 287 -12.24 9.26 14.97
C CYS A 287 -12.78 8.36 16.06
N THR A 288 -13.74 7.47 15.76
CA THR A 288 -14.31 6.50 16.71
C THR A 288 -13.75 5.11 16.41
N PHE A 289 -13.08 4.52 17.38
CA PHE A 289 -12.48 3.19 17.30
C PHE A 289 -13.22 2.24 18.24
N ARG A 290 -13.74 1.15 17.68
CA ARG A 290 -14.31 0.05 18.44
C ARG A 290 -13.34 -1.11 18.43
N ALA A 291 -13.01 -1.63 19.59
CA ALA A 291 -11.98 -2.64 19.75
C ALA A 291 -12.39 -3.71 20.79
N ASN A 292 -11.56 -4.73 20.88
CA ASN A 292 -11.68 -5.79 21.87
C ASN A 292 -10.52 -5.72 22.85
N SER A 293 -10.80 -5.94 24.14
CA SER A 293 -9.80 -5.87 25.21
C SER A 293 -8.67 -6.88 25.06
N ASP A 294 -8.90 -8.01 24.36
CA ASP A 294 -7.88 -9.02 24.11
C ASP A 294 -6.87 -8.58 23.02
N GLY A 295 -7.19 -7.55 22.22
CA GLY A 295 -6.33 -7.04 21.15
C GLY A 295 -6.03 -8.05 20.03
N LEU A 296 -6.88 -9.08 19.86
CA LEU A 296 -6.66 -10.17 18.92
C LEU A 296 -7.42 -10.03 17.60
N ILE A 297 -8.47 -9.22 17.62
CA ILE A 297 -9.35 -9.00 16.46
C ILE A 297 -9.15 -7.59 15.89
N PRO A 298 -9.53 -7.36 14.61
CA PRO A 298 -9.41 -6.06 14.00
C PRO A 298 -10.17 -4.97 14.76
N VAL A 299 -9.59 -3.80 14.86
CA VAL A 299 -10.27 -2.58 15.28
C VAL A 299 -11.17 -2.11 14.15
N VAL A 300 -12.38 -1.75 14.47
CA VAL A 300 -13.33 -1.11 13.54
C VAL A 300 -13.33 0.38 13.83
N ALA A 301 -12.97 1.17 12.81
CA ALA A 301 -13.04 2.62 12.92
C ALA A 301 -14.25 3.14 12.15
N GLU A 302 -14.97 4.04 12.80
CA GLU A 302 -16.18 4.67 12.32
C GLU A 302 -15.98 6.18 12.19
N GLY A 303 -16.78 6.79 11.35
CA GLY A 303 -16.63 8.17 10.93
C GLY A 303 -16.25 8.24 9.47
N GLY A 304 -16.11 9.41 8.90
CA GLY A 304 -15.75 9.58 7.50
C GLY A 304 -16.65 8.79 6.53
N TYR A 305 -16.07 8.39 5.41
CA TYR A 305 -16.78 7.64 4.37
C TYR A 305 -16.47 6.14 4.50
N GLY A 306 -17.45 5.36 4.96
CA GLY A 306 -17.37 3.90 4.96
C GLY A 306 -16.79 3.28 6.23
N ARG A 307 -16.22 2.08 6.09
CA ARG A 307 -15.73 1.27 7.20
C ARG A 307 -14.24 1.04 7.08
N TYR A 308 -13.50 1.41 8.11
CA TYR A 308 -12.07 1.15 8.19
C TYR A 308 -11.79 0.07 9.24
N LEU A 309 -10.95 -0.91 8.88
CA LEU A 309 -10.44 -1.91 9.83
C LEU A 309 -8.93 -1.82 9.91
N ALA A 310 -8.39 -1.97 11.10
CA ALA A 310 -6.95 -2.04 11.35
C ALA A 310 -6.61 -3.24 12.22
N MET A 311 -5.58 -3.99 11.85
CA MET A 311 -5.06 -5.07 12.69
C MET A 311 -4.23 -4.48 13.82
N PRO A 312 -4.55 -4.78 15.09
CA PRO A 312 -3.70 -4.38 16.21
C PRO A 312 -2.35 -5.11 16.15
N ILE A 313 -1.32 -4.43 16.65
CA ILE A 313 -0.02 -5.04 16.87
C ILE A 313 -0.11 -5.81 18.19
N ARG A 314 0.18 -7.10 18.14
CA ARG A 314 0.25 -7.91 19.36
C ARG A 314 1.44 -7.46 20.19
N SER A 315 1.18 -6.87 21.34
CA SER A 315 2.23 -6.66 22.35
C SER A 315 2.65 -8.02 22.89
N VAL A 316 3.93 -8.36 22.79
CA VAL A 316 4.47 -9.54 23.48
C VAL A 316 4.67 -9.13 24.93
N PRO A 317 3.89 -9.68 25.88
CA PRO A 317 4.11 -9.39 27.30
C PRO A 317 5.56 -9.69 27.67
N GLY A 318 6.26 -8.73 28.27
CA GLY A 318 7.62 -8.93 28.81
C GLY A 318 8.79 -8.36 27.97
N LYS A 319 8.58 -7.79 26.78
CA LYS A 319 9.67 -7.12 26.07
C LYS A 319 9.94 -5.67 26.51
N TYR A 320 9.00 -5.04 27.18
CA TYR A 320 9.07 -3.62 27.56
C TYR A 320 9.15 -3.36 29.07
N GLU A 321 9.03 -4.40 29.93
CA GLU A 321 9.15 -4.23 31.39
C GLU A 321 10.61 -4.13 31.90
N LYS A 322 11.62 -4.24 31.01
CA LYS A 322 13.04 -4.30 31.45
C LYS A 322 13.79 -2.97 31.50
N SER A 323 13.14 -1.82 31.33
CA SER A 323 13.87 -0.54 31.37
C SER A 323 13.65 0.33 32.62
N THR A 324 12.95 -0.15 33.66
CA THR A 324 12.68 0.61 34.89
C THR A 324 13.11 -0.07 36.19
N GLN A 325 14.18 -0.88 36.16
CA GLN A 325 14.84 -1.26 37.42
C GLN A 325 16.26 -0.69 37.45
N PRO A 326 16.66 0.01 38.53
CA PRO A 326 18.03 0.47 38.70
C PRO A 326 18.97 -0.74 38.86
N LYS A 327 20.10 -0.68 38.17
CA LYS A 327 21.16 -1.68 38.27
C LYS A 327 21.56 -1.84 39.74
N GLN A 328 21.17 -2.93 40.37
CA GLN A 328 21.84 -3.42 41.56
C GLN A 328 22.99 -4.34 41.13
N GLU A 329 24.18 -3.95 41.56
CA GLU A 329 25.41 -4.75 41.43
C GLU A 329 25.25 -6.12 42.08
N GLN A 330 25.34 -7.18 41.27
CA GLN A 330 25.48 -8.52 41.81
C GLN A 330 26.96 -8.83 41.96
N LYS A 331 27.37 -8.89 43.26
CA LYS A 331 28.61 -9.49 43.73
C LYS A 331 28.75 -10.93 43.22
N LYS A 332 29.94 -11.25 42.73
CA LYS A 332 30.40 -12.60 42.50
C LYS A 332 30.30 -13.42 43.79
N MET A 333 29.80 -14.62 43.67
CA MET A 333 30.05 -15.69 44.67
C MET A 333 30.45 -16.95 43.95
N GLU A 334 31.51 -17.54 44.52
CA GLU A 334 32.36 -18.60 44.01
C GLU A 334 31.73 -19.99 43.94
N THR A 335 32.30 -20.75 43.09
CA THR A 335 32.23 -22.17 42.82
C THR A 335 32.34 -23.05 44.07
N THR A 336 31.52 -24.09 44.16
CA THR A 336 31.89 -25.31 44.87
C THR A 336 31.48 -26.52 44.05
N GLU A 337 32.50 -27.32 43.71
CA GLU A 337 32.39 -28.64 43.10
C GLU A 337 31.70 -29.63 44.04
N ASN A 338 30.89 -30.54 43.51
CA ASN A 338 30.68 -31.84 44.12
C ASN A 338 30.42 -32.95 43.09
N LYS A 339 31.31 -33.86 43.18
CA LYS A 339 31.48 -35.25 42.79
C LYS A 339 30.31 -36.04 42.21
N VAL A 340 30.70 -36.70 41.13
CA VAL A 340 30.13 -37.84 40.44
C VAL A 340 29.83 -39.01 41.38
N VAL A 341 28.65 -39.61 41.22
CA VAL A 341 28.36 -41.01 41.54
C VAL A 341 27.68 -41.61 40.30
N GLU A 342 28.39 -42.56 39.69
CA GLU A 342 27.85 -43.46 38.67
C GLU A 342 26.81 -44.39 39.29
N SER A 343 25.62 -44.47 38.66
CA SER A 343 24.73 -45.62 38.78
C SER A 343 24.23 -45.98 37.39
N ASN A 344 24.65 -47.15 36.92
CA ASN A 344 24.14 -47.83 35.73
C ASN A 344 22.70 -48.31 35.98
N ASP A 345 21.75 -47.75 35.28
CA ASP A 345 20.45 -48.34 35.03
C ASP A 345 20.01 -48.07 33.57
N PRO A 346 19.31 -48.99 32.92
CA PRO A 346 19.06 -48.92 31.48
C PRO A 346 18.09 -47.81 31.13
N VAL A 347 18.47 -47.02 30.13
CA VAL A 347 17.68 -45.91 29.55
C VAL A 347 16.34 -46.44 29.06
N PRO A 348 15.19 -45.92 29.55
CA PRO A 348 13.91 -46.20 28.96
C PRO A 348 13.79 -45.49 27.60
N ALA A 349 13.22 -46.16 26.61
CA ALA A 349 12.96 -45.61 25.30
C ALA A 349 12.15 -44.29 25.44
N ALA A 350 12.65 -43.25 24.79
CA ALA A 350 12.01 -41.92 24.79
C ALA A 350 10.54 -42.01 24.36
N SER A 351 9.68 -41.33 25.05
CA SER A 351 8.24 -41.30 24.71
C SER A 351 8.04 -40.61 23.37
N PRO A 352 7.02 -41.01 22.56
CA PRO A 352 6.74 -40.35 21.29
C PRO A 352 6.53 -38.83 21.38
N LEU A 353 6.21 -38.31 22.54
CA LEU A 353 6.09 -36.89 22.87
C LEU A 353 7.44 -36.19 22.99
N GLU A 354 8.45 -36.88 23.53
CA GLU A 354 9.81 -36.34 23.66
C GLU A 354 10.54 -36.32 22.29
N GLU A 355 10.35 -37.35 21.44
CA GLU A 355 10.81 -37.30 20.05
C GLU A 355 10.17 -36.16 19.25
N LEU A 356 8.86 -35.93 19.40
CA LEU A 356 8.15 -34.84 18.75
C LEU A 356 8.67 -33.47 19.24
N SER A 357 8.90 -33.31 20.54
CA SER A 357 9.48 -32.11 21.13
C SER A 357 10.88 -31.81 20.60
N SER A 358 11.75 -32.84 20.52
CA SER A 358 13.09 -32.74 19.98
C SER A 358 13.08 -32.33 18.49
N ASN A 359 12.20 -32.95 17.68
CA ASN A 359 12.06 -32.63 16.26
C ASN A 359 11.56 -31.17 16.05
N VAL A 360 10.66 -30.68 16.90
CA VAL A 360 10.19 -29.29 16.85
C VAL A 360 11.31 -28.31 17.20
N GLU A 361 12.14 -28.60 18.19
CA GLU A 361 13.29 -27.78 18.55
C GLU A 361 14.37 -27.76 17.47
N GLU A 362 14.63 -28.89 16.82
CA GLU A 362 15.53 -28.95 15.67
C GLU A 362 15.06 -28.15 14.49
N LEU A 363 13.76 -28.24 14.15
CA LEU A 363 13.14 -27.42 13.12
C LEU A 363 13.22 -25.92 13.45
N ARG A 364 13.00 -25.57 14.70
CA ARG A 364 13.10 -24.19 15.18
C ARG A 364 14.53 -23.64 15.05
N SER A 365 15.53 -24.45 15.36
CA SER A 365 16.94 -24.11 15.20
C SER A 365 17.32 -23.91 13.72
N LYS A 366 16.88 -24.81 12.83
CA LYS A 366 17.09 -24.71 11.38
C LYS A 366 16.43 -23.46 10.80
N LEU A 367 15.21 -23.15 11.22
CA LEU A 367 14.50 -21.92 10.81
C LEU A 367 15.25 -20.65 11.25
N LYS A 368 15.77 -20.65 12.48
CA LYS A 368 16.56 -19.51 12.97
C LYS A 368 17.84 -19.31 12.16
N HIS A 369 18.55 -20.38 11.84
CA HIS A 369 19.75 -20.33 10.99
C HIS A 369 19.44 -19.78 9.58
N LEU A 370 18.36 -20.23 8.94
CA LEU A 370 17.93 -19.74 7.64
C LEU A 370 17.55 -18.26 7.67
N LEU A 371 16.93 -17.78 8.75
CA LEU A 371 16.61 -16.36 8.94
C LEU A 371 17.87 -15.50 9.06
N ASP A 372 18.88 -15.98 9.78
CA ASP A 372 20.16 -15.28 9.93
C ASP A 372 20.93 -15.23 8.60
N GLU A 373 20.96 -16.33 7.84
CA GLU A 373 21.54 -16.36 6.48
C GLU A 373 20.82 -15.42 5.52
N SER A 374 19.49 -15.41 5.55
CA SER A 374 18.68 -14.48 4.77
C SER A 374 19.02 -13.01 5.09
N GLY A 375 19.21 -12.71 6.40
CA GLY A 375 19.63 -11.38 6.84
C GLY A 375 21.01 -10.97 6.31
N ILE A 376 21.95 -11.91 6.22
CA ILE A 376 23.29 -11.65 5.64
C ILE A 376 23.18 -11.41 4.12
N LEU A 377 22.38 -12.21 3.42
CA LEU A 377 22.16 -12.03 1.98
C LEU A 377 21.54 -10.67 1.65
N ILE A 378 20.54 -10.23 2.42
CA ILE A 378 19.90 -8.93 2.26
C ILE A 378 20.91 -7.79 2.44
N ARG A 379 21.81 -7.88 3.42
CA ARG A 379 22.88 -6.88 3.62
C ARG A 379 23.83 -6.84 2.41
N ARG A 380 24.26 -7.99 1.90
CA ARG A 380 25.12 -8.06 0.71
C ARG A 380 24.45 -7.48 -0.54
N VAL A 381 23.17 -7.77 -0.74
CA VAL A 381 22.40 -7.16 -1.85
C VAL A 381 22.34 -5.64 -1.73
N LYS A 382 22.12 -5.11 -0.52
CA LYS A 382 22.13 -3.65 -0.29
C LYS A 382 23.50 -3.04 -0.58
N GLU A 383 24.59 -3.67 -0.17
CA GLU A 383 25.96 -3.21 -0.45
C GLU A 383 26.27 -3.21 -1.95
N VAL A 384 25.92 -4.28 -2.67
CA VAL A 384 26.10 -4.36 -4.11
C VAL A 384 25.30 -3.26 -4.82
N THR A 385 24.06 -3.02 -4.39
CA THR A 385 23.20 -1.97 -4.97
C THR A 385 23.79 -0.57 -4.74
N LEU A 386 24.37 -0.32 -3.56
CA LEU A 386 25.04 0.95 -3.27
C LEU A 386 26.30 1.14 -4.14
N LEU A 387 27.12 0.10 -4.28
CA LEU A 387 28.30 0.13 -5.14
C LEU A 387 27.94 0.36 -6.60
N GLN A 388 26.86 -0.26 -7.08
CA GLN A 388 26.38 -0.06 -8.46
C GLN A 388 25.94 1.38 -8.68
N LYS A 389 25.16 1.97 -7.76
CA LYS A 389 24.77 3.38 -7.83
C LYS A 389 25.97 4.33 -7.78
N GLN A 390 27.00 4.00 -7.03
CA GLN A 390 28.22 4.80 -6.98
C GLN A 390 28.97 4.76 -8.32
N LYS A 391 29.15 3.56 -8.92
CA LYS A 391 29.75 3.41 -10.24
C LYS A 391 28.98 4.13 -11.34
N GLU A 392 27.65 4.09 -11.31
CA GLU A 392 26.82 4.85 -12.25
C GLU A 392 27.03 6.37 -12.12
N ARG A 393 27.13 6.88 -10.89
CA ARG A 393 27.43 8.31 -10.65
C ARG A 393 28.81 8.69 -11.18
N GLU A 394 29.83 7.87 -10.94
CA GLU A 394 31.20 8.08 -11.45
C GLU A 394 31.24 8.04 -12.98
N PHE A 395 30.52 7.08 -13.58
CA PHE A 395 30.40 6.98 -15.04
C PHE A 395 29.76 8.23 -15.66
N VAL A 396 28.66 8.72 -15.06
CA VAL A 396 28.01 9.95 -15.52
C VAL A 396 28.91 11.17 -15.36
N GLN A 397 29.68 11.26 -14.27
CA GLN A 397 30.66 12.36 -14.08
C GLN A 397 31.80 12.31 -15.09
N THR A 398 32.32 11.13 -15.36
CA THR A 398 33.40 10.92 -16.34
C THR A 398 32.92 11.28 -17.74
N ARG A 399 31.71 10.85 -18.10
CA ARG A 399 31.10 11.22 -19.40
C ARG A 399 30.94 12.73 -19.56
N ARG A 400 30.45 13.42 -18.52
CA ARG A 400 30.32 14.88 -18.53
C ARG A 400 31.69 15.59 -18.64
N ARG A 401 32.75 15.04 -18.02
CA ARG A 401 34.13 15.57 -18.18
C ARG A 401 34.64 15.39 -19.63
N LEU A 402 34.41 14.25 -20.21
CA LEU A 402 34.79 13.99 -21.63
C LEU A 402 34.03 14.88 -22.60
N GLU A 403 32.75 15.14 -22.38
CA GLU A 403 31.96 16.06 -23.20
C GLU A 403 32.48 17.51 -23.12
N ARG A 404 32.88 17.96 -21.91
CA ARG A 404 33.50 19.30 -21.75
C ARG A 404 34.85 19.41 -22.47
N ILE A 405 35.67 18.37 -22.42
CA ILE A 405 36.95 18.36 -23.15
C ILE A 405 36.70 18.39 -24.65
N LYS A 406 35.75 17.63 -25.19
CA LYS A 406 35.37 17.67 -26.61
C LYS A 406 34.83 19.02 -27.10
N MET A 407 34.19 19.80 -26.19
CA MET A 407 33.72 21.16 -26.54
C MET A 407 34.82 22.24 -26.42
N ALA A 408 35.94 21.94 -25.79
CA ALA A 408 37.05 22.85 -25.59
C ALA A 408 38.18 22.66 -26.63
N MET A 409 38.11 21.63 -27.45
CA MET A 409 38.94 21.39 -28.63
C MET A 409 38.21 21.81 -29.92
#